data_0bf0681c5d6cc434a5642ca77bf6d1d0
#
_entry.id   0bf0681c5d6cc434a5642ca77bf6d1d0
#
_cell.length_a   1.000
_cell.length_b   1.000
_cell.length_c   1.000
_cell.angle_alpha   90.00
_cell.angle_beta   90.00
_cell.angle_gamma   90.00
#
_symmetry.space_group_name_H-M   'P 1'
#
loop_
_entity.id
_entity.type
_entity.pdbx_description
1 polymer ?
#
loop_
_entity_poly.entity_id
_entity_poly.type
_entity_poly.pdbx_seq_one_letter_code
_entity_poly.pdbx_strand_id
1 'polypeptide(L)'
;TGGLGFIGTNFIIHTLKNYEDCDIVNLDDELVGSNHKSLSDFENSQNYKFVKGNITDSILMEKLINECDVIVNFAAESHVDRSISNAKPFIDSNIFGVFTILEILKNQKKRLVHISTDEVFGSLETDSADENYRFNPSSPYSASKASSELLINSYVATYDIDAVVTRCTNNYGPRQFLEKLIPKTIVLAAHDISVPVYNGGK
;
A
#
# COMPACT_ATOMS: atom_id res chain seq x y z
N THR A 1 -2.52 6.88 3.93
CA THR A 1 -3.61 5.89 3.91
C THR A 1 -3.07 4.48 4.06
N GLY A 2 -3.88 3.52 4.55
CA GLY A 2 -3.45 2.13 4.74
C GLY A 2 -2.42 1.94 5.87
N GLY A 3 -2.42 2.82 6.86
CA GLY A 3 -1.40 2.85 7.91
C GLY A 3 -1.56 1.79 9.00
N LEU A 4 -2.65 1.02 9.03
CA LEU A 4 -2.80 -0.14 9.91
C LEU A 4 -2.27 -1.44 9.28
N GLY A 5 -1.93 -1.40 7.99
CA GLY A 5 -1.23 -2.49 7.30
C GLY A 5 0.24 -2.58 7.70
N PHE A 6 0.91 -3.68 7.31
CA PHE A 6 2.29 -3.96 7.70
C PHE A 6 3.27 -2.83 7.36
N ILE A 7 3.33 -2.41 6.10
CA ILE A 7 4.31 -1.41 5.65
C ILE A 7 3.94 -0.03 6.20
N GLY A 8 2.66 0.37 6.09
CA GLY A 8 2.17 1.65 6.59
C GLY A 8 2.38 1.84 8.09
N THR A 9 2.12 0.81 8.90
CA THR A 9 2.39 0.84 10.34
C THR A 9 3.86 1.09 10.66
N ASN A 10 4.78 0.38 9.98
CA ASN A 10 6.22 0.58 10.21
C ASN A 10 6.68 1.96 9.75
N PHE A 11 6.13 2.49 8.66
CA PHE A 11 6.37 3.87 8.22
C PHE A 11 5.91 4.88 9.28
N ILE A 12 4.68 4.76 9.79
CA ILE A 12 4.13 5.64 10.83
C ILE A 12 5.00 5.63 12.09
N ILE A 13 5.35 4.44 12.59
CA ILE A 13 6.20 4.29 13.77
C ILE A 13 7.58 4.94 13.55
N HIS A 14 8.18 4.71 12.38
CA HIS A 14 9.46 5.30 12.03
C HIS A 14 9.37 6.83 12.00
N THR A 15 8.36 7.37 11.35
CA THR A 15 8.16 8.82 11.23
C THR A 15 7.95 9.47 12.59
N LEU A 16 7.00 8.97 13.40
CA LEU A 16 6.70 9.53 14.71
C LEU A 16 7.85 9.44 15.72
N LYS A 17 8.76 8.46 15.56
CA LYS A 17 9.93 8.31 16.43
C LYS A 17 11.12 9.18 16.03
N ASN A 18 11.23 9.57 14.79
CA ASN A 18 12.43 10.23 14.26
C ASN A 18 12.19 11.67 13.80
N TYR A 19 10.93 12.11 13.65
CA TYR A 19 10.57 13.43 13.14
C TYR A 19 9.52 14.08 14.04
N GLU A 20 9.94 15.02 14.89
CA GLU A 20 9.06 15.70 15.85
C GLU A 20 8.08 16.68 15.19
N ASP A 21 8.44 17.24 14.03
CA ASP A 21 7.65 18.24 13.29
C ASP A 21 6.66 17.61 12.29
N CYS A 22 6.41 16.30 12.39
CA CYS A 22 5.49 15.59 11.49
C CYS A 22 4.21 15.21 12.21
N ASP A 23 3.08 15.74 11.72
CA ASP A 23 1.74 15.29 12.11
C ASP A 23 1.23 14.23 11.13
N ILE A 24 0.69 13.13 11.63
CA ILE A 24 0.18 12.04 10.82
C ILE A 24 -1.32 11.87 11.01
N VAL A 25 -2.06 11.99 9.91
CA VAL A 25 -3.43 11.51 9.81
C VAL A 25 -3.44 10.17 9.09
N ASN A 26 -3.80 9.11 9.80
CA ASN A 26 -3.85 7.75 9.29
C ASN A 26 -5.29 7.35 8.95
N LEU A 27 -5.62 7.28 7.66
CA LEU A 27 -6.87 6.72 7.17
C LEU A 27 -6.71 5.24 6.87
N ASP A 28 -7.57 4.39 7.45
CA ASP A 28 -7.60 2.94 7.17
C ASP A 28 -9.03 2.41 7.30
N ASP A 29 -9.41 1.47 6.45
CA ASP A 29 -10.76 0.87 6.46
C ASP A 29 -10.84 -0.39 7.35
N GLU A 30 -9.76 -0.74 8.04
CA GLU A 30 -9.66 -1.87 8.97
C GLU A 30 -9.98 -3.22 8.32
N LEU A 31 -9.56 -3.40 7.07
CA LEU A 31 -9.72 -4.65 6.35
C LEU A 31 -8.72 -5.71 6.83
N VAL A 32 -8.77 -6.88 6.21
CA VAL A 32 -7.88 -8.00 6.57
C VAL A 32 -6.41 -7.60 6.44
N GLY A 33 -5.65 -7.80 7.52
CA GLY A 33 -4.24 -7.41 7.60
C GLY A 33 -3.99 -6.10 8.37
N SER A 34 -5.05 -5.32 8.64
CA SER A 34 -4.98 -4.13 9.51
C SER A 34 -4.90 -4.53 10.99
N ASN A 35 -4.09 -3.81 11.78
CA ASN A 35 -3.94 -4.08 13.20
C ASN A 35 -3.72 -2.80 14.02
N HIS A 36 -4.77 -2.34 14.70
CA HIS A 36 -4.73 -1.19 15.61
C HIS A 36 -3.69 -1.30 16.73
N LYS A 37 -3.53 -2.50 17.30
CA LYS A 37 -2.61 -2.72 18.41
C LYS A 37 -1.17 -2.36 18.07
N SER A 38 -0.83 -2.38 16.80
CA SER A 38 0.51 -2.03 16.34
C SER A 38 0.87 -0.55 16.53
N LEU A 39 -0.13 0.31 16.69
CA LEU A 39 0.02 1.76 16.90
C LEU A 39 -0.52 2.23 18.26
N SER A 40 -0.83 1.32 19.20
CA SER A 40 -1.37 1.65 20.53
C SER A 40 -0.53 2.66 21.30
N ASP A 41 0.79 2.61 21.16
CA ASP A 41 1.71 3.53 21.85
C ASP A 41 1.55 5.00 21.40
N PHE A 42 0.90 5.21 20.25
CA PHE A 42 0.70 6.53 19.65
C PHE A 42 -0.75 7.03 19.68
N GLU A 43 -1.71 6.23 20.18
CA GLU A 43 -3.14 6.60 20.18
C GLU A 43 -3.43 7.93 20.91
N ASN A 44 -2.62 8.27 21.94
CA ASN A 44 -2.75 9.51 22.68
C ASN A 44 -1.70 10.57 22.29
N SER A 45 -0.96 10.35 21.22
CA SER A 45 0.06 11.28 20.73
C SER A 45 -0.60 12.48 20.05
N GLN A 46 -0.12 13.69 20.32
CA GLN A 46 -0.68 14.91 19.72
C GLN A 46 -0.47 14.99 18.22
N ASN A 47 0.62 14.34 17.74
CA ASN A 47 1.01 14.31 16.33
C ASN A 47 0.53 13.05 15.58
N TYR A 48 -0.44 12.30 16.14
CA TYR A 48 -1.06 11.14 15.48
C TYR A 48 -2.57 11.17 15.61
N LYS A 49 -3.26 11.00 14.48
CA LYS A 49 -4.72 10.89 14.43
C LYS A 49 -5.12 9.72 13.55
N PHE A 50 -5.92 8.82 14.09
CA PHE A 50 -6.56 7.76 13.32
C PHE A 50 -7.93 8.20 12.81
N VAL A 51 -8.24 7.85 11.55
CA VAL A 51 -9.55 8.04 10.93
C VAL A 51 -9.95 6.73 10.26
N LYS A 52 -11.08 6.16 10.68
CA LYS A 52 -11.65 5.00 9.98
C LYS A 52 -12.36 5.45 8.71
N GLY A 53 -12.01 4.86 7.58
CA GLY A 53 -12.67 5.15 6.32
C GLY A 53 -11.99 4.53 5.12
N ASN A 54 -12.71 4.50 4.01
CA ASN A 54 -12.25 3.94 2.75
C ASN A 54 -11.72 5.05 1.82
N ILE A 55 -10.64 4.77 1.10
CA ILE A 55 -10.03 5.72 0.15
C ILE A 55 -10.91 6.01 -1.08
N THR A 56 -11.99 5.25 -1.28
CA THR A 56 -12.98 5.52 -2.32
C THR A 56 -14.05 6.53 -1.89
N ASP A 57 -14.12 6.89 -0.61
CA ASP A 57 -15.00 7.95 -0.10
C ASP A 57 -14.42 9.32 -0.45
N SER A 58 -14.90 9.89 -1.56
CA SER A 58 -14.38 11.16 -2.08
C SER A 58 -14.58 12.34 -1.13
N ILE A 59 -15.66 12.36 -0.37
CA ILE A 59 -15.96 13.47 0.57
C ILE A 59 -14.98 13.41 1.75
N LEU A 60 -14.79 12.24 2.33
CA LEU A 60 -13.84 12.02 3.40
C LEU A 60 -12.41 12.31 2.93
N MET A 61 -12.02 11.77 1.77
CA MET A 61 -10.69 11.96 1.20
C MET A 61 -10.39 13.44 0.92
N GLU A 62 -11.32 14.18 0.33
CA GLU A 62 -11.15 15.61 0.06
C GLU A 62 -10.91 16.40 1.36
N LYS A 63 -11.71 16.11 2.39
CA LYS A 63 -11.52 16.72 3.71
C LYS A 63 -10.12 16.46 4.26
N LEU A 64 -9.67 15.20 4.27
CA LEU A 64 -8.38 14.83 4.85
C LEU A 64 -7.20 15.35 4.01
N ILE A 65 -7.30 15.27 2.68
CA ILE A 65 -6.27 15.80 1.79
C ILE A 65 -6.12 17.32 1.98
N ASN A 66 -7.21 18.07 2.19
CA ASN A 66 -7.13 19.50 2.46
C ASN A 66 -6.32 19.84 3.72
N GLU A 67 -6.32 18.96 4.72
CA GLU A 67 -5.60 19.11 5.98
C GLU A 67 -4.13 18.68 5.93
N CYS A 68 -3.66 18.05 4.82
CA CYS A 68 -2.32 17.47 4.70
C CYS A 68 -1.47 18.19 3.65
N ASP A 69 -0.14 18.11 3.77
CA ASP A 69 0.82 18.62 2.77
C ASP A 69 1.24 17.52 1.79
N VAL A 70 1.35 16.27 2.29
CA VAL A 70 1.79 15.11 1.52
C VAL A 70 0.85 13.94 1.77
N ILE A 71 0.51 13.22 0.72
CA ILE A 71 -0.27 11.99 0.77
C ILE A 71 0.66 10.80 0.52
N VAL A 72 0.76 9.87 1.50
CA VAL A 72 1.47 8.61 1.31
C VAL A 72 0.43 7.49 1.24
N ASN A 73 0.31 6.87 0.07
CA ASN A 73 -0.71 5.85 -0.18
C ASN A 73 -0.15 4.43 -0.05
N PHE A 74 -0.35 3.82 1.12
CA PHE A 74 -0.12 2.39 1.36
C PHE A 74 -1.41 1.56 1.18
N ALA A 75 -2.59 2.20 1.15
CA ALA A 75 -3.85 1.50 1.05
C ALA A 75 -3.94 0.70 -0.25
N ALA A 76 -4.04 -0.60 -0.10
CA ALA A 76 -4.16 -1.55 -1.21
C ALA A 76 -4.61 -2.92 -0.68
N GLU A 77 -5.42 -3.62 -1.45
CA GLU A 77 -5.53 -5.07 -1.35
C GLU A 77 -4.27 -5.69 -1.98
N SER A 78 -3.59 -6.62 -1.28
CA SER A 78 -2.23 -7.05 -1.64
C SER A 78 -1.99 -8.57 -1.68
N HIS A 79 -3.03 -9.41 -1.53
CA HIS A 79 -2.87 -10.86 -1.51
C HIS A 79 -3.19 -11.47 -2.87
N VAL A 80 -2.17 -11.98 -3.58
CA VAL A 80 -2.29 -12.51 -4.96
C VAL A 80 -3.37 -13.58 -5.05
N ASP A 81 -3.36 -14.62 -4.18
CA ASP A 81 -4.33 -15.73 -4.25
C ASP A 81 -5.78 -15.24 -4.05
N ARG A 82 -5.98 -14.25 -3.18
CA ARG A 82 -7.30 -13.62 -3.00
C ARG A 82 -7.71 -12.87 -4.27
N SER A 83 -6.79 -12.21 -4.96
CA SER A 83 -7.09 -11.51 -6.22
C SER A 83 -7.54 -12.47 -7.32
N ILE A 84 -6.99 -13.70 -7.35
CA ILE A 84 -7.40 -14.74 -8.28
C ILE A 84 -8.81 -15.25 -7.96
N SER A 85 -9.13 -15.38 -6.66
CA SER A 85 -10.45 -15.85 -6.22
C SER A 85 -11.53 -14.79 -6.36
N ASN A 86 -11.21 -13.51 -6.10
CA ASN A 86 -12.13 -12.37 -6.21
C ASN A 86 -11.33 -11.08 -6.47
N ALA A 87 -11.32 -10.66 -7.73
CA ALA A 87 -10.58 -9.47 -8.14
C ALA A 87 -11.25 -8.13 -7.76
N LYS A 88 -12.57 -8.12 -7.48
CA LYS A 88 -13.31 -6.86 -7.27
C LYS A 88 -12.74 -5.96 -6.18
N PRO A 89 -12.42 -6.45 -4.95
CA PRO A 89 -11.81 -5.58 -3.92
C PRO A 89 -10.50 -4.93 -4.35
N PHE A 90 -9.72 -5.61 -5.21
CA PHE A 90 -8.47 -5.08 -5.76
C PHE A 90 -8.71 -3.94 -6.76
N ILE A 91 -9.74 -4.06 -7.58
CA ILE A 91 -10.15 -2.99 -8.49
C ILE A 91 -10.66 -1.79 -7.69
N ASP A 92 -11.52 -2.03 -6.71
CA ASP A 92 -12.10 -0.96 -5.87
C ASP A 92 -11.01 -0.22 -5.10
N SER A 93 -10.15 -0.94 -4.36
CA SER A 93 -9.10 -0.32 -3.55
C SER A 93 -7.96 0.24 -4.40
N ASN A 94 -7.35 -0.59 -5.27
CA ASN A 94 -6.10 -0.24 -5.91
C ASN A 94 -6.28 0.69 -7.12
N ILE A 95 -7.43 0.65 -7.80
CA ILE A 95 -7.71 1.49 -8.96
C ILE A 95 -8.64 2.65 -8.57
N PHE A 96 -9.85 2.36 -8.11
CA PHE A 96 -10.82 3.43 -7.79
C PHE A 96 -10.37 4.28 -6.60
N GLY A 97 -9.72 3.68 -5.58
CA GLY A 97 -9.15 4.45 -4.48
C GLY A 97 -8.06 5.42 -4.94
N VAL A 98 -7.16 4.96 -5.83
CA VAL A 98 -6.12 5.85 -6.41
C VAL A 98 -6.76 6.92 -7.30
N PHE A 99 -7.75 6.55 -8.13
CA PHE A 99 -8.51 7.51 -8.94
C PHE A 99 -9.14 8.60 -8.07
N THR A 100 -9.73 8.25 -6.93
CA THR A 100 -10.33 9.23 -5.99
C THR A 100 -9.28 10.23 -5.49
N ILE A 101 -8.10 9.77 -5.10
CA ILE A 101 -6.99 10.64 -4.68
C ILE A 101 -6.59 11.58 -5.83
N LEU A 102 -6.40 11.05 -7.03
CA LEU A 102 -5.97 11.81 -8.19
C LEU A 102 -6.99 12.89 -8.61
N GLU A 103 -8.29 12.58 -8.59
CA GLU A 103 -9.35 13.55 -8.89
C GLU A 103 -9.34 14.75 -7.94
N ILE A 104 -8.98 14.53 -6.68
CA ILE A 104 -8.85 15.61 -5.70
C ILE A 104 -7.56 16.40 -5.98
N LEU A 105 -6.46 15.71 -6.23
CA LEU A 105 -5.14 16.34 -6.41
C LEU A 105 -5.02 17.15 -7.70
N LYS A 106 -5.80 16.87 -8.74
CA LYS A 106 -5.75 17.65 -9.99
C LYS A 106 -6.01 19.15 -9.80
N ASN A 107 -6.69 19.52 -8.71
CA ASN A 107 -6.99 20.90 -8.35
C ASN A 107 -6.15 21.41 -7.16
N GLN A 108 -5.18 20.64 -6.70
CA GLN A 108 -4.38 20.94 -5.51
C GLN A 108 -2.89 20.68 -5.77
N LYS A 109 -2.04 21.57 -5.28
CA LYS A 109 -0.57 21.40 -5.38
C LYS A 109 -0.04 20.65 -4.15
N LYS A 110 -0.36 19.35 -4.05
CA LYS A 110 0.11 18.48 -2.97
C LYS A 110 0.80 17.25 -3.55
N ARG A 111 1.81 16.76 -2.85
CA ARG A 111 2.59 15.60 -3.30
C ARG A 111 1.88 14.30 -2.96
N LEU A 112 1.83 13.39 -3.93
CA LEU A 112 1.46 11.99 -3.75
C LEU A 112 2.71 11.11 -3.76
N VAL A 113 2.89 10.29 -2.74
CA VAL A 113 3.82 9.15 -2.74
C VAL A 113 3.00 7.88 -2.79
N HIS A 114 3.02 7.19 -3.93
CA HIS A 114 2.27 5.94 -4.12
C HIS A 114 3.18 4.73 -3.99
N ILE A 115 2.80 3.81 -3.08
CA ILE A 115 3.56 2.58 -2.86
C ILE A 115 3.02 1.51 -3.80
N SER A 116 3.84 1.13 -4.78
CA SER A 116 3.58 0.06 -5.75
C SER A 116 4.45 -1.17 -5.47
N THR A 117 4.63 -2.02 -6.46
CA THR A 117 5.27 -3.32 -6.33
C THR A 117 6.07 -3.66 -7.59
N ASP A 118 7.11 -4.44 -7.46
CA ASP A 118 7.86 -5.04 -8.58
C ASP A 118 7.03 -6.05 -9.39
N GLU A 119 5.95 -6.58 -8.82
CA GLU A 119 5.05 -7.51 -9.52
C GLU A 119 4.38 -6.91 -10.77
N VAL A 120 4.41 -5.58 -10.94
CA VAL A 120 3.93 -4.92 -12.17
C VAL A 120 4.76 -5.32 -13.40
N PHE A 121 5.99 -5.77 -13.19
CA PHE A 121 6.88 -6.23 -14.26
C PHE A 121 6.64 -7.69 -14.66
N GLY A 122 5.93 -8.48 -13.83
CA GLY A 122 5.75 -9.92 -14.02
C GLY A 122 7.05 -10.70 -13.84
N SER A 123 7.13 -11.88 -14.45
CA SER A 123 8.35 -12.67 -14.44
C SER A 123 9.40 -12.04 -15.34
N LEU A 124 10.60 -11.81 -14.79
CA LEU A 124 11.70 -11.21 -15.54
C LEU A 124 12.37 -12.27 -16.41
N GLU A 125 12.69 -11.91 -17.64
CA GLU A 125 13.51 -12.70 -18.57
C GLU A 125 15.01 -12.46 -18.30
N THR A 126 15.33 -11.38 -17.57
CA THR A 126 16.67 -10.96 -17.17
C THR A 126 16.73 -10.86 -15.65
N ASP A 127 17.92 -10.77 -15.07
CA ASP A 127 18.10 -10.71 -13.61
C ASP A 127 17.62 -9.41 -12.95
N SER A 128 17.32 -8.35 -13.73
CA SER A 128 16.92 -7.04 -13.20
C SER A 128 15.99 -6.28 -14.14
N ALA A 129 15.18 -5.41 -13.53
CA ALA A 129 14.35 -4.42 -14.23
C ALA A 129 14.67 -3.02 -13.67
N ASP A 130 14.77 -2.04 -14.56
CA ASP A 130 14.82 -0.62 -14.20
C ASP A 130 13.42 0.02 -14.18
N GLU A 131 13.34 1.30 -13.89
CA GLU A 131 12.07 2.03 -13.79
C GLU A 131 11.33 2.15 -15.14
N ASN A 132 12.03 1.94 -16.27
CA ASN A 132 11.47 1.99 -17.61
C ASN A 132 11.09 0.61 -18.15
N TYR A 133 11.32 -0.45 -17.37
CA TYR A 133 10.96 -1.80 -17.81
C TYR A 133 9.45 -1.91 -18.07
N ARG A 134 9.08 -2.65 -19.10
CA ARG A 134 7.68 -2.81 -19.54
C ARG A 134 6.83 -3.48 -18.45
N PHE A 135 5.61 -3.03 -18.29
CA PHE A 135 4.62 -3.73 -17.46
C PHE A 135 4.18 -5.03 -18.13
N ASN A 136 4.18 -6.11 -17.36
CA ASN A 136 3.74 -7.43 -17.77
C ASN A 136 3.10 -8.18 -16.60
N PRO A 137 2.08 -7.59 -15.92
CA PRO A 137 1.49 -8.17 -14.72
C PRO A 137 0.84 -9.52 -15.00
N SER A 138 1.03 -10.49 -14.09
CA SER A 138 0.57 -11.88 -14.26
C SER A 138 -0.59 -12.27 -13.34
N SER A 139 -1.09 -11.36 -12.49
CA SER A 139 -2.22 -11.59 -11.58
C SER A 139 -3.17 -10.40 -11.57
N PRO A 140 -4.45 -10.57 -11.13
CA PRO A 140 -5.37 -9.43 -10.95
C PRO A 140 -4.82 -8.39 -9.97
N TYR A 141 -4.10 -8.79 -8.92
CA TYR A 141 -3.40 -7.87 -8.03
C TYR A 141 -2.35 -7.04 -8.76
N SER A 142 -1.39 -7.68 -9.43
CA SER A 142 -0.33 -6.95 -10.13
C SER A 142 -0.88 -6.10 -11.28
N ALA A 143 -1.93 -6.56 -11.96
CA ALA A 143 -2.65 -5.78 -12.98
C ALA A 143 -3.32 -4.54 -12.38
N SER A 144 -3.94 -4.65 -11.20
CA SER A 144 -4.54 -3.49 -10.51
C SER A 144 -3.50 -2.46 -10.09
N LYS A 145 -2.31 -2.90 -9.64
CA LYS A 145 -1.20 -2.01 -9.29
C LYS A 145 -0.60 -1.34 -10.53
N ALA A 146 -0.38 -2.09 -11.61
CA ALA A 146 0.07 -1.50 -12.88
C ALA A 146 -0.93 -0.47 -13.43
N SER A 147 -2.24 -0.75 -13.32
CA SER A 147 -3.30 0.18 -13.72
C SER A 147 -3.27 1.47 -12.92
N SER A 148 -3.07 1.40 -11.60
CA SER A 148 -2.94 2.60 -10.76
C SER A 148 -1.71 3.45 -11.13
N GLU A 149 -0.58 2.82 -11.46
CA GLU A 149 0.61 3.55 -11.94
C GLU A 149 0.36 4.24 -13.28
N LEU A 150 -0.31 3.56 -14.21
CA LEU A 150 -0.68 4.16 -15.50
C LEU A 150 -1.63 5.35 -15.32
N LEU A 151 -2.59 5.27 -14.39
CA LEU A 151 -3.44 6.40 -14.03
C LEU A 151 -2.60 7.55 -13.46
N ILE A 152 -1.74 7.30 -12.49
CA ILE A 152 -0.86 8.33 -11.90
C ILE A 152 -0.04 9.02 -12.99
N ASN A 153 0.61 8.25 -13.86
CA ASN A 153 1.43 8.79 -14.95
C ASN A 153 0.60 9.66 -15.92
N SER A 154 -0.63 9.25 -16.23
CA SER A 154 -1.52 10.03 -17.09
C SER A 154 -1.94 11.34 -16.43
N TYR A 155 -2.19 11.34 -15.11
CA TYR A 155 -2.55 12.56 -14.36
C TYR A 155 -1.35 13.51 -14.18
N VAL A 156 -0.15 12.97 -13.97
CA VAL A 156 1.10 13.79 -13.99
C VAL A 156 1.24 14.47 -15.34
N ALA A 157 1.11 13.73 -16.44
CA ALA A 157 1.29 14.30 -17.79
C ALA A 157 0.19 15.29 -18.19
N THR A 158 -1.05 15.11 -17.71
CA THR A 158 -2.20 15.90 -18.14
C THR A 158 -2.47 17.09 -17.22
N TYR A 159 -2.29 16.91 -15.92
CA TYR A 159 -2.70 17.87 -14.89
C TYR A 159 -1.52 18.43 -14.06
N ASP A 160 -0.29 18.01 -14.37
CA ASP A 160 0.93 18.44 -13.66
C ASP A 160 0.89 18.15 -12.15
N ILE A 161 0.35 16.97 -11.78
CA ILE A 161 0.31 16.52 -10.39
C ILE A 161 1.72 16.13 -9.93
N ASP A 162 2.14 16.59 -8.75
CA ASP A 162 3.37 16.16 -8.11
C ASP A 162 3.18 14.75 -7.50
N ALA A 163 3.61 13.72 -8.22
CA ALA A 163 3.50 12.34 -7.76
C ALA A 163 4.80 11.56 -7.94
N VAL A 164 5.10 10.71 -6.95
CA VAL A 164 6.21 9.75 -6.97
C VAL A 164 5.63 8.35 -6.75
N VAL A 165 6.05 7.41 -7.57
CA VAL A 165 5.72 5.99 -7.44
C VAL A 165 6.96 5.22 -7.00
N THR A 166 6.83 4.41 -5.94
CA THR A 166 7.90 3.50 -5.51
C THR A 166 7.49 2.06 -5.78
N ARG A 167 8.40 1.26 -6.32
CA ARG A 167 8.19 -0.18 -6.57
C ARG A 167 9.09 -0.96 -5.64
N CYS A 168 8.53 -1.52 -4.59
CA CYS A 168 9.29 -2.35 -3.66
C CYS A 168 9.18 -3.82 -4.05
N THR A 169 10.25 -4.58 -3.78
CA THR A 169 10.24 -6.04 -3.81
C THR A 169 9.58 -6.57 -2.53
N ASN A 170 9.66 -7.88 -2.28
CA ASN A 170 9.06 -8.50 -1.09
C ASN A 170 9.64 -7.93 0.21
N ASN A 171 8.82 -7.23 0.95
CA ASN A 171 9.14 -6.74 2.29
C ASN A 171 8.91 -7.82 3.34
N TYR A 172 9.72 -7.83 4.39
CA TYR A 172 9.53 -8.65 5.57
C TYR A 172 9.96 -7.90 6.83
N GLY A 173 9.42 -8.29 7.98
CA GLY A 173 9.79 -7.67 9.24
C GLY A 173 8.70 -7.73 10.31
N PRO A 174 8.90 -7.01 11.44
CA PRO A 174 7.92 -6.93 12.52
C PRO A 174 6.54 -6.46 12.02
N ARG A 175 5.46 -7.00 12.59
CA ARG A 175 4.05 -6.69 12.27
C ARG A 175 3.57 -7.19 10.90
N GLN A 176 4.38 -7.99 10.17
CA GLN A 176 3.91 -8.62 8.95
C GLN A 176 2.83 -9.65 9.26
N PHE A 177 1.78 -9.65 8.43
CA PHE A 177 0.64 -10.55 8.60
C PHE A 177 1.05 -12.02 8.39
N LEU A 178 0.52 -12.92 9.22
CA LEU A 178 0.97 -14.31 9.33
C LEU A 178 0.71 -15.20 8.10
N GLU A 179 -0.08 -14.74 7.14
CA GLU A 179 -0.28 -15.48 5.89
C GLU A 179 0.94 -15.45 4.95
N LYS A 180 1.85 -14.49 5.14
CA LYS A 180 3.04 -14.32 4.30
C LYS A 180 4.11 -15.35 4.67
N LEU A 181 4.95 -15.69 3.69
CA LEU A 181 5.91 -16.80 3.76
C LEU A 181 6.78 -16.77 5.02
N ILE A 182 7.50 -15.68 5.27
CA ILE A 182 8.46 -15.59 6.38
C ILE A 182 7.77 -15.71 7.74
N PRO A 183 6.77 -14.89 8.11
CA PRO A 183 6.10 -15.04 9.41
C PRO A 183 5.38 -16.37 9.56
N LYS A 184 4.77 -16.89 8.48
CA LYS A 184 4.14 -18.21 8.49
C LYS A 184 5.15 -19.33 8.77
N THR A 185 6.32 -19.28 8.11
CA THR A 185 7.40 -20.25 8.32
C THR A 185 7.90 -20.22 9.76
N ILE A 186 8.14 -19.03 10.32
CA ILE A 186 8.60 -18.86 11.70
C ILE A 186 7.59 -19.48 12.69
N VAL A 187 6.30 -19.18 12.54
CA VAL A 187 5.26 -19.69 13.43
C VAL A 187 5.12 -21.20 13.31
N LEU A 188 5.06 -21.74 12.08
CA LEU A 188 4.94 -23.19 11.88
C LEU A 188 6.15 -23.94 12.42
N ALA A 189 7.36 -23.45 12.17
CA ALA A 189 8.60 -24.05 12.68
C ALA A 189 8.67 -24.02 14.23
N ALA A 190 8.22 -22.93 14.87
CA ALA A 190 8.17 -22.82 16.32
C ALA A 190 7.18 -23.81 16.98
N HIS A 191 6.23 -24.34 16.21
CA HIS A 191 5.27 -25.36 16.65
C HIS A 191 5.54 -26.76 16.11
N ASP A 192 6.71 -27.00 15.54
CA ASP A 192 7.10 -28.28 14.90
C ASP A 192 6.11 -28.74 13.80
N ILE A 193 5.48 -27.77 13.10
CA ILE A 193 4.55 -28.03 12.00
C ILE A 193 5.28 -27.84 10.67
N SER A 194 5.08 -28.79 9.74
CA SER A 194 5.68 -28.73 8.40
C SER A 194 5.23 -27.48 7.64
N VAL A 195 6.19 -26.78 7.03
CA VAL A 195 5.92 -25.62 6.18
C VAL A 195 5.49 -26.11 4.79
N PRO A 196 4.31 -25.70 4.29
CA PRO A 196 3.89 -26.07 2.94
C PRO A 196 4.77 -25.38 1.89
N VAL A 197 5.33 -26.16 0.98
CA VAL A 197 6.10 -25.65 -0.17
C VAL A 197 5.22 -25.78 -1.41
N TYR A 198 4.84 -24.64 -1.98
CA TYR A 198 4.03 -24.63 -3.19
C TYR A 198 4.91 -24.88 -4.42
N ASN A 199 4.37 -25.63 -5.38
CA ASN A 199 4.99 -25.86 -6.70
C ASN A 199 6.45 -26.34 -6.65
N GLY A 200 6.83 -27.12 -5.60
CA GLY A 200 8.19 -27.60 -5.41
C GLY A 200 9.24 -26.53 -5.15
N GLY A 201 8.79 -25.34 -4.70
CA GLY A 201 9.68 -24.21 -4.42
C GLY A 201 10.12 -23.43 -5.68
N LYS A 202 9.40 -23.59 -6.78
CA LYS A 202 9.63 -22.90 -8.06
C LYS A 202 8.71 -21.69 -8.21
#